data_94e1fa4a30723f328da8a8c79013138b
#
_entry.id   94e1fa4a30723f328da8a8c79013138b
#
_cell.length_a   1.000
_cell.length_b   1.000
_cell.length_c   1.000
_cell.angle_alpha   90.00
_cell.angle_beta   90.00
_cell.angle_gamma   90.00
#
_symmetry.space_group_name_H-M   'P 1'
#
loop_
_entity.id
_entity.type
_entity.pdbx_description
1 polymer ?
#
loop_
_entity_poly.entity_id
_entity_poly.type
_entity_poly.pdbx_seq_one_letter_code
_entity_poly.pdbx_strand_id
1 'polypeptide(L)'
;MKGIIIMKKIISLVLAVLMICCATIGFASCAKEEKIIVHTNAFFAPFEYYEGTEIVGVDVEIMNKVGEKLGKKIEFVNVEFSAIIDNVKDGVVCDAGAAGITITDARKEKVDFSVPYYTSVQYVIFKADDATIATKTGANGEYIVWEALAGKKLGTQTDTTGWIYTDGEINAKADNDYGYDGVLYGTNTELKTYDNAQLAADAIGANMIDAVIIDELPAQFIVSKNSQYKCVPLYYSGATDAEDAPVEEQYAICVTKGNTALLDAINAVLDEMMKSGEIEKLVMQHMGFEN
;
A
#
# COMPACT_ATOMS: atom_id res chain seq x y z
N MET A 1 9.47 37.79 -73.12
CA MET A 1 10.45 36.99 -72.30
C MET A 1 10.64 37.44 -70.85
N LYS A 2 10.62 38.76 -70.48
CA LYS A 2 10.82 39.17 -69.08
C LYS A 2 9.70 38.69 -68.14
N GLY A 3 8.43 38.61 -68.56
CA GLY A 3 7.31 38.18 -67.68
C GLY A 3 7.37 36.73 -67.25
N ILE A 4 7.87 35.83 -68.10
CA ILE A 4 7.95 34.39 -67.83
C ILE A 4 9.07 34.09 -66.77
N ILE A 5 10.15 34.91 -66.78
CA ILE A 5 11.25 34.79 -65.83
C ILE A 5 10.82 35.22 -64.40
N ILE A 6 10.02 36.30 -64.34
CA ILE A 6 9.48 36.81 -63.05
C ILE A 6 8.50 35.82 -62.47
N MET A 7 7.62 35.20 -63.27
CA MET A 7 6.64 34.22 -62.81
C MET A 7 7.30 32.93 -62.31
N LYS A 8 8.39 32.46 -62.96
CA LYS A 8 9.17 31.31 -62.47
C LYS A 8 9.87 31.60 -61.13
N LYS A 9 10.38 32.83 -60.92
CA LYS A 9 11.00 33.20 -59.65
C LYS A 9 9.96 33.28 -58.49
N ILE A 10 8.76 33.81 -58.76
CA ILE A 10 7.68 33.88 -57.80
C ILE A 10 7.20 32.45 -57.44
N ILE A 11 7.02 31.57 -58.41
CA ILE A 11 6.64 30.17 -58.15
C ILE A 11 7.70 29.43 -57.34
N SER A 12 8.98 29.63 -57.65
CA SER A 12 10.10 29.04 -56.90
C SER A 12 10.16 29.55 -55.46
N LEU A 13 9.86 30.86 -55.21
CA LEU A 13 9.85 31.43 -53.87
C LEU A 13 8.65 30.90 -53.03
N VAL A 14 7.47 30.76 -53.65
CA VAL A 14 6.27 30.19 -53.00
C VAL A 14 6.46 28.72 -52.66
N LEU A 15 7.10 27.95 -53.53
CA LEU A 15 7.44 26.55 -53.26
C LEU A 15 8.47 26.41 -52.13
N ALA A 16 9.48 27.32 -52.07
CA ALA A 16 10.45 27.31 -50.96
C ALA A 16 9.83 27.67 -49.63
N VAL A 17 8.91 28.64 -49.58
CA VAL A 17 8.17 29.00 -48.37
C VAL A 17 7.23 27.89 -47.93
N LEU A 18 6.54 27.19 -48.84
CA LEU A 18 5.71 26.02 -48.54
C LEU A 18 6.54 24.84 -47.99
N MET A 19 7.75 24.60 -48.52
CA MET A 19 8.65 23.56 -47.95
C MET A 19 9.16 23.91 -46.56
N ILE A 20 9.42 25.18 -46.27
CA ILE A 20 9.82 25.63 -44.91
C ILE A 20 8.64 25.51 -43.94
N CYS A 21 7.42 25.86 -44.35
CA CYS A 21 6.23 25.67 -43.50
C CYS A 21 5.93 24.16 -43.24
N CYS A 22 6.13 23.28 -44.20
CA CYS A 22 5.96 21.84 -43.99
C CYS A 22 7.05 21.24 -43.10
N ALA A 23 8.29 21.80 -43.09
CA ALA A 23 9.36 21.35 -42.23
C ALA A 23 9.16 21.76 -40.74
N THR A 24 8.41 22.83 -40.49
CA THR A 24 8.09 23.26 -39.10
C THR A 24 6.88 22.56 -38.46
N ILE A 25 6.01 21.92 -39.29
CA ILE A 25 4.84 21.18 -38.81
C ILE A 25 5.20 19.71 -38.49
N GLY A 26 6.38 19.22 -38.92
CA GLY A 26 6.80 17.83 -38.78
C GLY A 26 7.45 17.46 -37.43
N PHE A 27 7.65 18.41 -36.50
CA PHE A 27 8.24 18.18 -35.20
C PHE A 27 7.28 18.40 -34.00
N ALA A 28 5.97 18.32 -34.24
CA ALA A 28 5.09 17.88 -33.17
C ALA A 28 5.32 16.36 -33.01
N SER A 29 6.51 15.96 -32.57
CA SER A 29 6.71 14.67 -32.00
C SER A 29 5.61 14.49 -30.97
N CYS A 30 4.73 13.51 -31.15
CA CYS A 30 4.02 12.92 -30.02
C CYS A 30 5.13 12.38 -29.10
N ALA A 31 5.65 13.24 -28.22
CA ALA A 31 6.41 12.79 -27.09
C ALA A 31 5.47 11.83 -26.36
N LYS A 32 5.76 10.53 -26.43
CA LYS A 32 5.05 9.53 -25.66
C LYS A 32 5.19 10.04 -24.22
N GLU A 33 4.07 10.41 -23.62
CA GLU A 33 4.04 10.92 -22.25
C GLU A 33 4.72 9.86 -21.39
N GLU A 34 5.87 10.20 -20.81
CA GLU A 34 6.58 9.27 -19.95
C GLU A 34 5.73 9.02 -18.71
N LYS A 35 5.44 7.75 -18.46
CA LYS A 35 4.62 7.33 -17.34
C LYS A 35 5.49 6.62 -16.31
N ILE A 36 5.08 6.72 -15.05
CA ILE A 36 5.53 5.87 -13.95
C ILE A 36 4.38 4.94 -13.63
N ILE A 37 4.59 3.64 -13.77
CA ILE A 37 3.59 2.62 -13.47
C ILE A 37 3.77 2.18 -12.02
N VAL A 38 2.71 2.33 -11.22
CA VAL A 38 2.69 1.99 -9.80
C VAL A 38 1.72 0.84 -9.57
N HIS A 39 2.22 -0.26 -9.04
CA HIS A 39 1.38 -1.36 -8.56
C HIS A 39 0.87 -1.07 -7.16
N THR A 40 -0.43 -1.32 -6.96
CA THR A 40 -1.13 -1.13 -5.69
C THR A 40 -2.15 -2.24 -5.48
N ASN A 41 -2.73 -2.34 -4.27
CA ASN A 41 -3.86 -3.22 -3.99
C ASN A 41 -5.01 -2.41 -3.36
N ALA A 42 -5.90 -1.90 -4.20
CA ALA A 42 -6.90 -0.86 -3.88
C ALA A 42 -8.08 -1.38 -3.04
N PHE A 43 -7.77 -2.08 -1.93
CA PHE A 43 -8.71 -2.58 -0.91
C PHE A 43 -8.20 -2.29 0.50
N PHE A 44 -7.35 -1.27 0.67
CA PHE A 44 -6.64 -0.97 1.91
C PHE A 44 -6.81 0.51 2.32
N ALA A 45 -8.08 0.97 2.44
CA ALA A 45 -8.35 2.33 2.90
C ALA A 45 -7.78 2.58 4.31
N PRO A 46 -7.22 3.79 4.56
CA PRO A 46 -7.26 5.01 3.75
C PRO A 46 -6.10 5.16 2.76
N PHE A 47 -5.19 4.18 2.65
CA PHE A 47 -3.96 4.31 1.86
C PHE A 47 -4.20 4.15 0.36
N GLU A 48 -4.94 3.11 -0.07
CA GLU A 48 -5.36 2.88 -1.44
C GLU A 48 -6.69 2.13 -1.47
N TYR A 49 -7.66 2.72 -2.15
CA TYR A 49 -8.98 2.13 -2.27
C TYR A 49 -9.74 2.67 -3.48
N TYR A 50 -10.83 2.00 -3.86
CA TYR A 50 -11.69 2.47 -4.93
C TYR A 50 -12.73 3.46 -4.42
N GLU A 51 -12.79 4.65 -5.06
CA GLU A 51 -13.93 5.55 -5.02
C GLU A 51 -14.61 5.54 -6.39
N GLY A 52 -15.72 4.85 -6.49
CA GLY A 52 -16.33 4.55 -7.79
C GLY A 52 -15.43 3.64 -8.63
N THR A 53 -14.83 4.17 -9.70
CA THR A 53 -13.91 3.46 -10.60
C THR A 53 -12.46 3.95 -10.46
N GLU A 54 -12.22 4.96 -9.65
CA GLU A 54 -10.90 5.55 -9.47
C GLU A 54 -10.21 5.00 -8.23
N ILE A 55 -8.90 4.83 -8.31
CA ILE A 55 -8.07 4.48 -7.16
C ILE A 55 -7.65 5.78 -6.49
N VAL A 56 -7.95 5.89 -5.19
CA VAL A 56 -7.68 7.05 -4.35
C VAL A 56 -7.04 6.62 -3.04
N GLY A 57 -6.48 7.57 -2.28
CA GLY A 57 -5.90 7.30 -0.96
C GLY A 57 -4.56 8.00 -0.76
N VAL A 58 -3.99 7.84 0.43
CA VAL A 58 -2.75 8.50 0.86
C VAL A 58 -1.59 8.14 -0.07
N ASP A 59 -1.41 6.86 -0.41
CA ASP A 59 -0.34 6.38 -1.28
C ASP A 59 -0.49 6.92 -2.71
N VAL A 60 -1.75 7.09 -3.15
CA VAL A 60 -2.06 7.66 -4.47
C VAL A 60 -1.66 9.14 -4.50
N GLU A 61 -1.99 9.90 -3.46
CA GLU A 61 -1.63 11.32 -3.35
C GLU A 61 -0.11 11.53 -3.29
N ILE A 62 0.60 10.70 -2.52
CA ILE A 62 2.06 10.72 -2.44
C ILE A 62 2.66 10.52 -3.84
N MET A 63 2.25 9.47 -4.55
CA MET A 63 2.83 9.16 -5.86
C MET A 63 2.44 10.18 -6.93
N ASN A 64 1.22 10.76 -6.88
CA ASN A 64 0.84 11.85 -7.78
C ASN A 64 1.77 13.06 -7.61
N LYS A 65 2.12 13.45 -6.38
CA LYS A 65 3.11 14.51 -6.11
C LYS A 65 4.50 14.15 -6.65
N VAL A 66 4.91 12.89 -6.57
CA VAL A 66 6.15 12.40 -7.19
C VAL A 66 6.09 12.60 -8.71
N GLY A 67 4.96 12.27 -9.33
CA GLY A 67 4.72 12.49 -10.76
C GLY A 67 4.82 13.98 -11.14
N GLU A 68 4.17 14.86 -10.38
CA GLU A 68 4.25 16.30 -10.57
C GLU A 68 5.70 16.81 -10.49
N LYS A 69 6.45 16.39 -9.47
CA LYS A 69 7.86 16.74 -9.27
C LYS A 69 8.75 16.31 -10.44
N LEU A 70 8.47 15.15 -11.03
CA LEU A 70 9.23 14.59 -12.15
C LEU A 70 8.70 15.01 -13.53
N GLY A 71 7.53 15.69 -13.60
CA GLY A 71 6.86 16.01 -14.87
C GLY A 71 6.39 14.76 -15.62
N LYS A 72 6.03 13.68 -14.90
CA LYS A 72 5.59 12.40 -15.44
C LYS A 72 4.18 12.06 -14.95
N LYS A 73 3.41 11.37 -15.79
CA LYS A 73 2.11 10.85 -15.38
C LYS A 73 2.28 9.61 -14.51
N ILE A 74 1.53 9.53 -13.41
CA ILE A 74 1.39 8.29 -12.64
C ILE A 74 0.24 7.47 -13.20
N GLU A 75 0.47 6.18 -13.35
CA GLU A 75 -0.55 5.19 -13.71
C GLU A 75 -0.59 4.10 -12.65
N PHE A 76 -1.68 4.06 -11.88
CA PHE A 76 -1.91 3.01 -10.90
C PHE A 76 -2.52 1.78 -11.55
N VAL A 77 -1.97 0.61 -11.20
CA VAL A 77 -2.50 -0.69 -11.62
C VAL A 77 -2.81 -1.51 -10.38
N ASN A 78 -4.10 -1.82 -10.20
CA ASN A 78 -4.53 -2.70 -9.12
C ASN A 78 -4.13 -4.15 -9.42
N VAL A 79 -3.39 -4.76 -8.52
CA VAL A 79 -2.94 -6.17 -8.60
C VAL A 79 -3.14 -6.85 -7.25
N GLU A 80 -3.01 -8.18 -7.21
CA GLU A 80 -2.93 -8.89 -5.94
C GLU A 80 -1.72 -8.41 -5.13
N PHE A 81 -1.90 -8.18 -3.81
CA PHE A 81 -0.85 -7.67 -2.94
C PHE A 81 0.42 -8.54 -2.99
N SER A 82 0.24 -9.87 -2.99
CA SER A 82 1.33 -10.85 -3.09
C SER A 82 2.21 -10.71 -4.32
N ALA A 83 1.70 -10.11 -5.40
CA ALA A 83 2.43 -9.93 -6.65
C ALA A 83 3.29 -8.64 -6.66
N ILE A 84 3.03 -7.67 -5.79
CA ILE A 84 3.62 -6.33 -5.88
C ILE A 84 5.14 -6.38 -5.77
N ILE A 85 5.68 -7.01 -4.72
CA ILE A 85 7.13 -7.04 -4.46
C ILE A 85 7.90 -7.71 -5.61
N ASP A 86 7.40 -8.83 -6.13
CA ASP A 86 8.08 -9.53 -7.22
C ASP A 86 7.96 -8.77 -8.56
N ASN A 87 6.84 -8.12 -8.82
CA ASN A 87 6.68 -7.25 -9.99
C ASN A 87 7.63 -6.04 -9.96
N VAL A 88 7.76 -5.40 -8.79
CA VAL A 88 8.70 -4.27 -8.59
C VAL A 88 10.15 -4.73 -8.69
N LYS A 89 10.49 -5.89 -8.10
CA LYS A 89 11.83 -6.50 -8.20
C LYS A 89 12.24 -6.71 -9.66
N ASP A 90 11.33 -7.23 -10.46
CA ASP A 90 11.61 -7.52 -11.87
C ASP A 90 11.70 -6.24 -12.73
N GLY A 91 11.00 -5.16 -12.35
CA GLY A 91 11.06 -3.84 -12.99
C GLY A 91 10.62 -3.81 -14.46
N VAL A 92 9.79 -4.78 -14.87
CA VAL A 92 9.34 -4.93 -16.27
C VAL A 92 7.94 -4.37 -16.46
N VAL A 93 7.05 -4.62 -15.50
CA VAL A 93 5.62 -4.28 -15.59
C VAL A 93 5.22 -3.09 -14.75
N CYS A 94 6.08 -2.68 -13.80
CA CYS A 94 5.89 -1.48 -13.00
C CYS A 94 7.25 -0.90 -12.57
N ASP A 95 7.22 0.35 -12.11
CA ASP A 95 8.38 1.10 -11.64
C ASP A 95 8.44 1.16 -10.12
N ALA A 96 7.28 1.08 -9.45
CA ALA A 96 7.12 1.21 -8.01
C ALA A 96 5.94 0.41 -7.48
N GLY A 97 5.97 0.13 -6.17
CA GLY A 97 4.86 -0.40 -5.39
C GLY A 97 4.50 0.59 -4.28
N ALA A 98 3.22 0.98 -4.22
CA ALA A 98 2.65 1.83 -3.19
C ALA A 98 1.31 1.20 -2.76
N ALA A 99 1.30 0.58 -1.58
CA ALA A 99 0.20 -0.24 -1.08
C ALA A 99 0.30 -0.50 0.44
N GLY A 100 0.57 0.54 1.24
CA GLY A 100 0.79 0.38 2.69
C GLY A 100 1.87 -0.66 2.98
N ILE A 101 2.95 -0.73 2.19
CA ILE A 101 3.89 -1.84 2.23
C ILE A 101 4.82 -1.72 3.43
N THR A 102 4.69 -2.66 4.37
CA THR A 102 5.59 -2.76 5.52
C THR A 102 7.00 -3.12 5.09
N ILE A 103 7.98 -2.40 5.62
CA ILE A 103 9.40 -2.69 5.46
C ILE A 103 9.73 -3.98 6.24
N THR A 104 10.19 -5.01 5.54
CA THR A 104 10.73 -6.24 6.16
C THR A 104 12.08 -6.59 5.55
N ASP A 105 12.91 -7.34 6.28
CA ASP A 105 14.23 -7.73 5.78
C ASP A 105 14.12 -8.60 4.52
N ALA A 106 13.17 -9.51 4.46
CA ALA A 106 12.91 -10.33 3.27
C ALA A 106 12.50 -9.49 2.05
N ARG A 107 11.71 -8.42 2.24
CA ARG A 107 11.34 -7.50 1.16
C ARG A 107 12.52 -6.61 0.74
N LYS A 108 13.35 -6.16 1.69
CA LYS A 108 14.60 -5.40 1.39
C LYS A 108 15.60 -6.21 0.55
N GLU A 109 15.58 -7.52 0.63
CA GLU A 109 16.42 -8.35 -0.24
C GLU A 109 16.00 -8.25 -1.71
N LYS A 110 14.74 -7.92 -1.99
CA LYS A 110 14.15 -7.91 -3.33
C LYS A 110 14.06 -6.52 -3.94
N VAL A 111 13.74 -5.49 -3.16
CA VAL A 111 13.46 -4.11 -3.62
C VAL A 111 14.18 -3.08 -2.76
N ASP A 112 14.27 -1.83 -3.23
CA ASP A 112 14.70 -0.70 -2.43
C ASP A 112 13.47 0.04 -1.89
N PHE A 113 13.52 0.47 -0.62
CA PHE A 113 12.45 1.19 0.05
C PHE A 113 12.78 2.67 0.23
N SER A 114 11.76 3.51 0.17
CA SER A 114 11.82 4.89 0.60
C SER A 114 12.05 4.98 2.13
N VAL A 115 12.25 6.20 2.63
CA VAL A 115 12.06 6.48 4.05
C VAL A 115 10.63 6.07 4.45
N PRO A 116 10.42 5.57 5.69
CA PRO A 116 9.08 5.26 6.15
C PRO A 116 8.26 6.55 6.31
N TYR A 117 6.99 6.50 5.87
CA TYR A 117 6.09 7.65 5.91
C TYR A 117 4.95 7.50 6.92
N TYR A 118 4.69 6.28 7.39
CA TYR A 118 3.66 5.99 8.37
C TYR A 118 4.11 4.86 9.31
N THR A 119 3.74 4.94 10.60
CA THR A 119 3.89 3.84 11.55
C THR A 119 2.50 3.32 11.90
N SER A 120 2.29 2.04 11.70
CA SER A 120 1.06 1.32 12.01
C SER A 120 1.30 0.30 13.11
N VAL A 121 0.22 -0.27 13.62
CA VAL A 121 0.23 -1.43 14.50
C VAL A 121 -0.77 -2.46 13.98
N GLN A 122 -0.55 -3.74 14.29
CA GLN A 122 -1.53 -4.77 13.95
C GLN A 122 -2.74 -4.68 14.88
N TYR A 123 -3.91 -4.90 14.29
CA TYR A 123 -5.21 -4.91 14.96
C TYR A 123 -5.92 -6.24 14.74
N VAL A 124 -6.87 -6.54 15.60
CA VAL A 124 -7.77 -7.68 15.47
C VAL A 124 -9.19 -7.17 15.27
N ILE A 125 -9.84 -7.53 14.15
CA ILE A 125 -11.27 -7.32 13.92
C ILE A 125 -12.02 -8.57 14.33
N PHE A 126 -13.12 -8.43 15.08
CA PHE A 126 -14.00 -9.52 15.46
C PHE A 126 -15.41 -9.00 15.74
N LYS A 127 -16.39 -9.90 15.97
CA LYS A 127 -17.75 -9.48 16.31
C LYS A 127 -17.77 -8.75 17.65
N ALA A 128 -18.45 -7.63 17.71
CA ALA A 128 -18.51 -6.78 18.90
C ALA A 128 -19.14 -7.48 20.12
N ASP A 129 -19.99 -8.48 19.88
CA ASP A 129 -20.67 -9.30 20.90
C ASP A 129 -19.99 -10.66 21.17
N ASP A 130 -18.83 -10.94 20.54
CA ASP A 130 -18.11 -12.20 20.79
C ASP A 130 -17.38 -12.15 22.15
N ALA A 131 -18.02 -12.72 23.16
CA ALA A 131 -17.43 -12.84 24.50
C ALA A 131 -16.35 -13.93 24.61
N THR A 132 -16.09 -14.68 23.54
CA THR A 132 -15.08 -15.76 23.55
C THR A 132 -13.67 -15.26 23.17
N ILE A 133 -13.57 -14.01 22.71
CA ILE A 133 -12.30 -13.33 22.45
C ILE A 133 -12.06 -12.36 23.62
N ALA A 134 -11.12 -12.72 24.50
CA ALA A 134 -10.82 -11.94 25.70
C ALA A 134 -9.94 -10.72 25.35
N THR A 135 -10.34 -9.54 25.85
CA THR A 135 -9.54 -8.32 25.77
C THR A 135 -8.97 -7.97 27.12
N LYS A 136 -7.86 -7.23 27.13
CA LYS A 136 -7.27 -6.56 28.29
C LYS A 136 -7.54 -5.06 28.21
N THR A 137 -7.39 -4.34 29.33
CA THR A 137 -7.49 -2.88 29.36
C THR A 137 -6.17 -2.29 29.84
N GLY A 138 -5.53 -1.51 28.98
CA GLY A 138 -4.30 -0.78 29.27
C GLY A 138 -4.52 0.73 29.40
N ALA A 139 -3.43 1.48 29.46
CA ALA A 139 -3.47 2.95 29.57
C ALA A 139 -4.13 3.62 28.33
N ASN A 140 -4.02 3.00 27.16
CA ASN A 140 -4.52 3.52 25.88
C ASN A 140 -5.86 2.87 25.43
N GLY A 141 -6.53 2.13 26.32
CA GLY A 141 -7.80 1.46 26.02
C GLY A 141 -7.70 -0.05 25.97
N GLU A 142 -8.67 -0.68 25.29
CA GLU A 142 -8.67 -2.14 25.12
C GLU A 142 -7.62 -2.59 24.09
N TYR A 143 -7.04 -3.74 24.34
CA TYR A 143 -6.13 -4.45 23.44
C TYR A 143 -6.30 -5.96 23.60
N ILE A 144 -5.73 -6.74 22.70
CA ILE A 144 -5.71 -8.20 22.74
C ILE A 144 -4.28 -8.68 22.64
N VAL A 145 -3.98 -9.78 23.32
CA VAL A 145 -2.69 -10.48 23.19
C VAL A 145 -2.88 -11.73 22.35
N TRP A 146 -1.81 -12.19 21.68
CA TRP A 146 -1.84 -13.36 20.80
C TRP A 146 -2.46 -14.59 21.47
N GLU A 147 -2.18 -14.84 22.75
CA GLU A 147 -2.69 -15.99 23.50
C GLU A 147 -4.22 -16.04 23.57
N ALA A 148 -4.89 -14.88 23.53
CA ALA A 148 -6.36 -14.82 23.55
C ALA A 148 -7.00 -15.31 22.24
N LEU A 149 -6.18 -15.50 21.18
CA LEU A 149 -6.59 -16.03 19.88
C LEU A 149 -6.43 -17.55 19.78
N ALA A 150 -5.98 -18.22 20.85
CA ALA A 150 -5.79 -19.68 20.88
C ALA A 150 -7.10 -20.43 20.54
N GLY A 151 -7.02 -21.39 19.62
CA GLY A 151 -8.13 -22.20 19.15
C GLY A 151 -9.14 -21.47 18.25
N LYS A 152 -8.83 -20.24 17.80
CA LYS A 152 -9.69 -19.46 16.89
C LYS A 152 -9.35 -19.74 15.43
N LYS A 153 -10.33 -19.45 14.57
CA LYS A 153 -10.13 -19.38 13.11
C LYS A 153 -9.80 -17.95 12.74
N LEU A 154 -8.56 -17.71 12.40
CA LEU A 154 -8.04 -16.40 12.05
C LEU A 154 -8.02 -16.20 10.54
N GLY A 155 -8.35 -15.00 10.09
CA GLY A 155 -8.28 -14.59 8.69
C GLY A 155 -7.23 -13.51 8.49
N THR A 156 -6.53 -13.56 7.36
CA THR A 156 -5.57 -12.52 6.93
C THR A 156 -5.64 -12.35 5.42
N GLN A 157 -5.13 -11.24 4.92
CA GLN A 157 -4.84 -11.15 3.50
C GLN A 157 -3.51 -11.86 3.20
N THR A 158 -3.46 -12.57 2.06
CA THR A 158 -2.27 -13.33 1.63
C THR A 158 -1.03 -12.43 1.51
N ASP A 159 0.13 -12.90 2.02
CA ASP A 159 1.47 -12.28 1.95
C ASP A 159 1.59 -10.89 2.63
N THR A 160 0.59 -10.47 3.40
CA THR A 160 0.72 -9.31 4.29
C THR A 160 1.53 -9.65 5.55
N THR A 161 1.95 -8.64 6.29
CA THR A 161 2.61 -8.84 7.59
C THR A 161 1.67 -9.47 8.61
N GLY A 162 0.37 -9.14 8.58
CA GLY A 162 -0.63 -9.83 9.37
C GLY A 162 -0.66 -11.34 9.13
N TRP A 163 -0.49 -11.76 7.85
CA TRP A 163 -0.33 -13.17 7.51
C TRP A 163 0.99 -13.74 8.05
N ILE A 164 2.12 -13.05 7.81
CA ILE A 164 3.46 -13.52 8.26
C ILE A 164 3.49 -13.75 9.77
N TYR A 165 2.97 -12.79 10.55
CA TYR A 165 2.92 -12.92 12.01
C TYR A 165 1.99 -14.04 12.44
N THR A 166 0.78 -14.11 11.89
CA THR A 166 -0.19 -15.15 12.26
C THR A 166 0.33 -16.54 11.93
N ASP A 167 0.93 -16.73 10.74
CA ASP A 167 1.54 -17.99 10.33
C ASP A 167 2.71 -18.36 11.27
N GLY A 168 3.55 -17.38 11.61
CA GLY A 168 4.63 -17.56 12.57
C GLY A 168 4.11 -18.02 13.94
N GLU A 169 3.14 -17.31 14.52
CA GLU A 169 2.62 -17.66 15.84
C GLU A 169 1.92 -19.03 15.90
N ILE A 170 1.35 -19.49 14.79
CA ILE A 170 0.73 -20.82 14.71
C ILE A 170 1.74 -21.94 14.46
N ASN A 171 2.76 -21.71 13.62
CA ASN A 171 3.63 -22.76 13.08
C ASN A 171 5.07 -22.73 13.60
N ALA A 172 5.49 -21.61 14.21
CA ALA A 172 6.85 -21.45 14.71
C ALA A 172 7.12 -22.40 15.87
N LYS A 173 8.31 -23.05 15.82
CA LYS A 173 8.88 -23.83 16.90
C LYS A 173 10.39 -23.68 16.89
N ALA A 174 11.01 -23.64 18.07
CA ALA A 174 12.44 -23.39 18.23
C ALA A 174 13.32 -24.40 17.50
N ASP A 175 12.81 -25.60 17.24
CA ASP A 175 13.50 -26.69 16.53
C ASP A 175 13.17 -26.78 15.02
N ASN A 176 12.42 -25.81 14.46
CA ASN A 176 12.14 -25.73 13.03
C ASN A 176 12.73 -24.47 12.38
N ASP A 177 12.41 -24.21 11.10
CA ASP A 177 12.97 -23.12 10.31
C ASP A 177 12.63 -21.70 10.88
N TYR A 178 11.62 -21.59 11.74
CA TYR A 178 11.27 -20.30 12.38
C TYR A 178 12.25 -19.94 13.51
N GLY A 179 12.78 -20.92 14.25
CA GLY A 179 13.80 -20.72 15.27
C GLY A 179 13.28 -20.10 16.60
N TYR A 180 11.96 -20.02 16.78
CA TYR A 180 11.31 -19.59 18.03
C TYR A 180 10.01 -20.39 18.26
N ASP A 181 9.45 -20.32 19.46
CA ASP A 181 8.17 -20.97 19.77
C ASP A 181 7.03 -19.96 19.62
N GLY A 182 6.14 -20.18 18.64
CA GLY A 182 4.94 -19.37 18.46
C GLY A 182 3.92 -19.64 19.57
N VAL A 183 3.28 -18.59 20.07
CA VAL A 183 2.35 -18.70 21.23
C VAL A 183 1.07 -19.44 20.88
N LEU A 184 0.73 -19.55 19.60
CA LEU A 184 -0.44 -20.29 19.11
C LEU A 184 -0.11 -21.72 18.67
N TYR A 185 1.17 -22.13 18.74
CA TYR A 185 1.60 -23.46 18.35
C TYR A 185 0.89 -24.53 19.17
N GLY A 186 0.26 -25.50 18.49
CA GLY A 186 -0.44 -26.62 19.13
C GLY A 186 -1.77 -26.27 19.80
N THR A 187 -2.29 -25.06 19.63
CA THR A 187 -3.57 -24.60 20.24
C THR A 187 -4.80 -24.92 19.39
N ASN A 188 -4.66 -25.60 18.25
CA ASN A 188 -5.70 -25.84 17.24
C ASN A 188 -6.21 -24.52 16.60
N THR A 189 -5.43 -23.46 16.61
CA THR A 189 -5.71 -22.22 15.87
C THR A 189 -5.55 -22.50 14.37
N GLU A 190 -6.53 -22.02 13.57
CA GLU A 190 -6.53 -22.18 12.12
C GLU A 190 -6.26 -20.83 11.46
N LEU A 191 -5.44 -20.80 10.41
CA LEU A 191 -5.25 -19.63 9.54
C LEU A 191 -5.97 -19.83 8.20
N LYS A 192 -6.75 -18.84 7.79
CA LYS A 192 -7.36 -18.74 6.46
C LYS A 192 -6.90 -17.46 5.77
N THR A 193 -6.53 -17.57 4.51
CA THR A 193 -6.07 -16.45 3.71
C THR A 193 -7.14 -16.00 2.72
N TYR A 194 -7.14 -14.70 2.41
CA TYR A 194 -8.07 -14.04 1.50
C TYR A 194 -7.33 -13.14 0.54
N ASP A 195 -7.93 -12.85 -0.61
CA ASP A 195 -7.31 -11.99 -1.64
C ASP A 195 -7.22 -10.52 -1.18
N ASN A 196 -8.12 -10.09 -0.30
CA ASN A 196 -8.09 -8.74 0.28
C ASN A 196 -8.72 -8.70 1.68
N ALA A 197 -8.48 -7.59 2.38
CA ALA A 197 -8.93 -7.36 3.74
C ALA A 197 -10.46 -7.35 3.88
N GLN A 198 -11.20 -6.82 2.91
CA GLN A 198 -12.65 -6.77 2.96
C GLN A 198 -13.26 -8.17 2.91
N LEU A 199 -12.75 -9.05 2.04
CA LEU A 199 -13.19 -10.45 1.97
C LEU A 199 -12.91 -11.19 3.27
N ALA A 200 -11.78 -10.92 3.94
CA ALA A 200 -11.49 -11.47 5.25
C ALA A 200 -12.52 -11.00 6.29
N ALA A 201 -12.83 -9.70 6.33
CA ALA A 201 -13.83 -9.15 7.24
C ALA A 201 -15.24 -9.71 6.98
N ASP A 202 -15.64 -9.85 5.72
CA ASP A 202 -16.94 -10.43 5.34
C ASP A 202 -17.08 -11.89 5.81
N ALA A 203 -15.96 -12.63 5.86
CA ALA A 203 -15.94 -14.00 6.35
C ALA A 203 -16.25 -14.12 7.85
N ILE A 204 -16.01 -13.08 8.67
CA ILE A 204 -16.47 -13.01 10.08
C ILE A 204 -18.01 -13.03 10.11
N GLY A 205 -18.65 -12.18 9.27
CA GLY A 205 -20.12 -12.11 9.16
C GLY A 205 -20.74 -13.43 8.74
N ALA A 206 -20.06 -14.16 7.85
CA ALA A 206 -20.47 -15.48 7.38
C ALA A 206 -20.17 -16.62 8.38
N ASN A 207 -19.61 -16.36 9.56
CA ASN A 207 -19.13 -17.34 10.56
C ASN A 207 -18.13 -18.36 10.00
N MET A 208 -17.33 -17.96 9.01
CA MET A 208 -16.27 -18.79 8.44
C MET A 208 -14.97 -18.70 9.22
N ILE A 209 -14.77 -17.55 9.88
CA ILE A 209 -13.64 -17.24 10.77
C ILE A 209 -14.15 -16.48 11.99
N ASP A 210 -13.34 -16.42 13.05
CA ASP A 210 -13.65 -15.75 14.30
C ASP A 210 -13.12 -14.31 14.34
N ALA A 211 -11.92 -14.10 13.74
CA ALA A 211 -11.27 -12.80 13.76
C ALA A 211 -10.38 -12.59 12.51
N VAL A 212 -10.06 -11.32 12.22
CA VAL A 212 -9.10 -10.91 11.17
C VAL A 212 -7.95 -10.16 11.80
N ILE A 213 -6.72 -10.49 11.39
CA ILE A 213 -5.52 -9.74 11.74
C ILE A 213 -5.19 -8.83 10.56
N ILE A 214 -5.08 -7.54 10.83
CA ILE A 214 -4.86 -6.49 9.82
C ILE A 214 -4.33 -5.23 10.51
N ASP A 215 -3.80 -4.30 9.75
CA ASP A 215 -3.28 -3.03 10.21
C ASP A 215 -4.38 -2.09 10.75
N GLU A 216 -3.99 -1.15 11.63
CA GLU A 216 -4.86 -0.27 12.41
C GLU A 216 -5.89 0.48 11.57
N LEU A 217 -5.44 1.36 10.66
CA LEU A 217 -6.37 2.23 9.92
C LEU A 217 -7.32 1.48 9.01
N PRO A 218 -6.89 0.45 8.25
CA PRO A 218 -7.81 -0.42 7.53
C PRO A 218 -8.80 -1.15 8.43
N ALA A 219 -8.38 -1.62 9.62
CA ALA A 219 -9.28 -2.20 10.59
C ALA A 219 -10.36 -1.21 11.04
N GLN A 220 -9.93 0.00 11.43
CA GLN A 220 -10.84 1.08 11.86
C GLN A 220 -11.77 1.50 10.73
N PHE A 221 -11.27 1.59 9.48
CA PHE A 221 -12.10 1.92 8.32
C PHE A 221 -13.20 0.87 8.09
N ILE A 222 -12.86 -0.43 8.11
CA ILE A 222 -13.81 -1.54 7.95
C ILE A 222 -14.87 -1.49 9.06
N VAL A 223 -14.45 -1.33 10.33
CA VAL A 223 -15.36 -1.27 11.48
C VAL A 223 -16.27 -0.05 11.43
N SER A 224 -15.78 1.11 10.95
CA SER A 224 -16.60 2.32 10.78
C SER A 224 -17.80 2.11 9.84
N LYS A 225 -17.71 1.16 8.91
CA LYS A 225 -18.77 0.82 7.96
C LYS A 225 -19.67 -0.31 8.46
N ASN A 226 -19.29 -1.02 9.51
CA ASN A 226 -20.07 -2.15 10.05
C ASN A 226 -20.01 -2.21 11.59
N SER A 227 -21.04 -1.69 12.25
CA SER A 227 -21.16 -1.64 13.71
C SER A 227 -21.30 -3.01 14.40
N GLN A 228 -21.41 -4.11 13.65
CA GLN A 228 -21.42 -5.47 14.22
C GLN A 228 -20.00 -5.92 14.59
N TYR A 229 -18.98 -5.22 14.09
CA TYR A 229 -17.57 -5.50 14.40
C TYR A 229 -17.00 -4.48 15.36
N LYS A 230 -15.99 -4.88 16.08
CA LYS A 230 -15.03 -4.02 16.77
C LYS A 230 -13.63 -4.40 16.36
N CYS A 231 -12.69 -3.48 16.53
CA CYS A 231 -11.27 -3.76 16.39
C CYS A 231 -10.50 -3.20 17.57
N VAL A 232 -9.44 -3.90 17.94
CA VAL A 232 -8.52 -3.52 19.02
C VAL A 232 -7.09 -3.83 18.61
N PRO A 233 -6.08 -3.10 19.12
CA PRO A 233 -4.68 -3.38 18.82
C PRO A 233 -4.26 -4.76 19.33
N LEU A 234 -3.37 -5.41 18.58
CA LEU A 234 -2.78 -6.70 18.88
C LEU A 234 -1.39 -6.51 19.51
N TYR A 235 -1.17 -7.15 20.62
CA TYR A 235 0.05 -7.03 21.41
C TYR A 235 0.75 -8.37 21.59
N TYR A 236 2.04 -8.31 21.76
CA TYR A 236 2.82 -9.38 22.36
C TYR A 236 2.78 -9.25 23.89
N SER A 237 2.57 -10.40 24.57
CA SER A 237 2.59 -10.42 26.04
C SER A 237 4.00 -10.20 26.56
N GLY A 238 4.15 -9.27 27.51
CA GLY A 238 5.33 -9.12 28.33
C GLY A 238 5.31 -10.03 29.58
N ALA A 239 6.31 -9.89 30.45
CA ALA A 239 6.34 -10.60 31.74
C ALA A 239 5.23 -10.12 32.68
N THR A 240 4.73 -8.90 32.47
CA THR A 240 3.57 -8.31 33.15
C THR A 240 2.73 -7.55 32.12
N ASP A 241 1.44 -7.31 32.38
CA ASP A 241 0.56 -6.56 31.48
C ASP A 241 1.08 -5.14 31.16
N ALA A 242 1.92 -4.57 32.03
CA ALA A 242 2.56 -3.27 31.79
C ALA A 242 3.68 -3.32 30.75
N GLU A 243 4.16 -4.53 30.42
CA GLU A 243 5.22 -4.79 29.43
C GLU A 243 4.64 -5.34 28.13
N ASP A 244 3.31 -5.52 28.02
CA ASP A 244 2.66 -5.89 26.78
C ASP A 244 2.92 -4.80 25.73
N ALA A 245 3.34 -5.19 24.53
CA ALA A 245 3.76 -4.26 23.48
C ALA A 245 3.02 -4.50 22.15
N PRO A 246 2.65 -3.44 21.43
CA PRO A 246 2.00 -3.56 20.14
C PRO A 246 2.93 -4.19 19.09
N VAL A 247 2.33 -4.80 18.09
CA VAL A 247 3.03 -5.26 16.88
C VAL A 247 3.14 -4.07 15.93
N GLU A 248 4.29 -3.36 15.99
CA GLU A 248 4.52 -2.14 15.21
C GLU A 248 5.10 -2.42 13.84
N GLU A 249 4.74 -1.59 12.85
CA GLU A 249 5.14 -1.66 11.46
C GLU A 249 5.42 -0.29 10.86
N GLN A 250 6.26 -0.24 9.84
CA GLN A 250 6.58 0.98 9.12
C GLN A 250 6.28 0.82 7.62
N TYR A 251 5.43 1.69 7.08
CA TYR A 251 5.11 1.71 5.65
C TYR A 251 6.09 2.55 4.86
N ALA A 252 6.43 2.04 3.68
CA ALA A 252 7.25 2.73 2.71
C ALA A 252 6.85 2.37 1.28
N ILE A 253 7.21 3.22 0.33
CA ILE A 253 7.07 2.96 -1.09
C ILE A 253 8.30 2.21 -1.57
N CYS A 254 8.11 1.16 -2.38
CA CYS A 254 9.23 0.40 -2.91
C CYS A 254 9.45 0.64 -4.40
N VAL A 255 10.71 0.53 -4.82
CA VAL A 255 11.14 0.65 -6.21
C VAL A 255 12.07 -0.51 -6.57
N THR A 256 12.25 -0.77 -7.87
CA THR A 256 13.25 -1.74 -8.35
C THR A 256 14.63 -1.36 -7.82
N LYS A 257 15.40 -2.37 -7.38
CA LYS A 257 16.75 -2.15 -6.83
C LYS A 257 17.62 -1.35 -7.79
N GLY A 258 18.24 -0.29 -7.24
CA GLY A 258 19.13 0.59 -8.00
C GLY A 258 18.40 1.68 -8.81
N ASN A 259 17.08 1.77 -8.76
CA ASN A 259 16.33 2.90 -9.34
C ASN A 259 16.39 4.13 -8.42
N THR A 260 17.62 4.64 -8.23
CA THR A 260 17.91 5.74 -7.29
C THR A 260 17.22 7.03 -7.69
N ALA A 261 17.06 7.30 -8.99
CA ALA A 261 16.44 8.55 -9.45
C ALA A 261 14.96 8.65 -9.02
N LEU A 262 14.20 7.54 -9.13
CA LEU A 262 12.82 7.50 -8.66
C LEU A 262 12.76 7.51 -7.12
N LEU A 263 13.63 6.74 -6.47
CA LEU A 263 13.71 6.67 -5.01
C LEU A 263 14.03 8.03 -4.38
N ASP A 264 14.99 8.77 -4.93
CA ASP A 264 15.35 10.11 -4.46
C ASP A 264 14.19 11.10 -4.62
N ALA A 265 13.43 11.01 -5.71
CA ALA A 265 12.26 11.85 -5.92
C ALA A 265 11.13 11.53 -4.91
N ILE A 266 10.89 10.23 -4.66
CA ILE A 266 9.94 9.77 -3.64
C ILE A 266 10.36 10.29 -2.26
N ASN A 267 11.59 10.07 -1.86
CA ASN A 267 12.11 10.52 -0.56
C ASN A 267 12.00 12.04 -0.38
N ALA A 268 12.28 12.81 -1.43
CA ALA A 268 12.16 14.27 -1.37
C ALA A 268 10.70 14.71 -1.18
N VAL A 269 9.73 14.05 -1.83
CA VAL A 269 8.30 14.33 -1.65
C VAL A 269 7.85 13.94 -0.25
N LEU A 270 8.22 12.75 0.22
CA LEU A 270 7.88 12.29 1.56
C LEU A 270 8.44 13.21 2.65
N ASP A 271 9.69 13.67 2.50
CA ASP A 271 10.30 14.61 3.45
C ASP A 271 9.53 15.94 3.50
N GLU A 272 9.10 16.48 2.37
CA GLU A 272 8.26 17.69 2.28
C GLU A 272 6.89 17.47 2.94
N MET A 273 6.21 16.35 2.64
CA MET A 273 4.87 16.04 3.16
C MET A 273 4.88 15.74 4.66
N MET A 274 5.86 14.99 5.16
CA MET A 274 6.00 14.71 6.61
C MET A 274 6.30 15.99 7.40
N LYS A 275 7.19 16.87 6.91
CA LYS A 275 7.51 18.15 7.55
C LYS A 275 6.33 19.11 7.59
N SER A 276 5.45 19.06 6.61
CA SER A 276 4.25 19.91 6.54
C SER A 276 3.06 19.34 7.31
N GLY A 277 3.11 18.09 7.77
CA GLY A 277 1.96 17.38 8.37
C GLY A 277 0.90 17.00 7.33
N GLU A 278 1.27 16.94 6.06
CA GLU A 278 0.32 16.65 4.99
C GLU A 278 -0.11 15.19 4.97
N ILE A 279 0.78 14.25 5.34
CA ILE A 279 0.44 12.82 5.40
C ILE A 279 -0.66 12.59 6.43
N GLU A 280 -0.52 13.13 7.63
CA GLU A 280 -1.54 13.03 8.69
C GLU A 280 -2.86 13.65 8.26
N LYS A 281 -2.80 14.80 7.56
CA LYS A 281 -3.99 15.45 7.02
C LYS A 281 -4.70 14.59 5.98
N LEU A 282 -3.96 13.96 5.06
CA LEU A 282 -4.51 13.04 4.06
C LEU A 282 -5.13 11.81 4.73
N VAL A 283 -4.46 11.23 5.73
CA VAL A 283 -5.02 10.12 6.53
C VAL A 283 -6.38 10.52 7.11
N MET A 284 -6.47 11.68 7.78
CA MET A 284 -7.72 12.17 8.37
C MET A 284 -8.81 12.39 7.31
N GLN A 285 -8.46 12.97 6.17
CA GLN A 285 -9.36 13.18 5.05
C GLN A 285 -9.93 11.88 4.51
N HIS A 286 -9.06 10.90 4.20
CA HIS A 286 -9.48 9.61 3.65
C HIS A 286 -10.18 8.71 4.67
N MET A 287 -9.99 8.93 5.97
CA MET A 287 -10.79 8.30 7.04
C MET A 287 -12.18 8.94 7.20
N GLY A 288 -12.45 10.08 6.53
CA GLY A 288 -13.72 10.79 6.63
C GLY A 288 -13.84 11.69 7.86
N PHE A 289 -12.71 12.03 8.48
CA PHE A 289 -12.65 13.03 9.56
C PHE A 289 -12.35 14.40 8.92
N GLU A 290 -13.37 15.07 8.40
CA GLU A 290 -13.24 16.47 7.95
C GLU A 290 -13.04 17.39 9.16
N ASN A 291 -12.05 18.29 9.04
CA ASN A 291 -11.87 19.44 9.95
C ASN A 291 -12.82 20.58 9.59
#